data_5f366f8d35f104789d9a823788baf682
#
_entry.id   5f366f8d35f104789d9a823788baf682
#
_cell.length_a   1.000
_cell.length_b   1.000
_cell.length_c   1.000
_cell.angle_alpha   90.00
_cell.angle_beta   90.00
_cell.angle_gamma   90.00
#
_symmetry.space_group_name_H-M   'P 1'
#
loop_
_entity.id
_entity.type
_entity.pdbx_description
1 polymer ?
#
loop_
_entity_poly.entity_id
_entity_poly.type
_entity_poly.pdbx_seq_one_letter_code
_entity_poly.pdbx_strand_id
1 'polypeptide(L)'
;LKTNFNVDFDIQHIRGNIDTRIQKLEQGKYDAIILAVAGLEALGLQHKITKIFPFDKMLPCVGQGVIAVQTRKGSSHSEVAKLNNHWNTYYSVMAERAMLQEIDGDCHTAVGAISTLVGDCINLKAINYNTGKQFESTSKLLEYKLLGEEVGKQLK
;
A
#
# COMPACT_ATOMS: atom_id res chain seq x y z
N LEU A 1 -11.13 4.27 -9.18
CA LEU A 1 -12.44 4.53 -8.53
C LEU A 1 -13.57 4.65 -9.56
N LYS A 2 -13.43 5.50 -10.59
CA LYS A 2 -14.49 5.70 -11.62
C LYS A 2 -14.95 4.38 -12.24
N THR A 3 -14.03 3.49 -12.58
CA THR A 3 -14.33 2.18 -13.19
C THR A 3 -15.02 1.19 -12.26
N ASN A 4 -14.77 1.27 -10.95
CA ASN A 4 -15.26 0.27 -9.98
C ASN A 4 -16.59 0.64 -9.32
N PHE A 5 -17.02 1.90 -9.42
CA PHE A 5 -18.23 2.38 -8.73
C PHE A 5 -19.33 2.89 -9.67
N ASN A 6 -19.09 2.89 -10.98
CA ASN A 6 -20.04 3.34 -12.00
C ASN A 6 -20.65 4.73 -11.71
N VAL A 7 -19.86 5.59 -11.06
CA VAL A 7 -20.22 6.96 -10.68
C VAL A 7 -19.15 7.90 -11.19
N ASP A 8 -19.55 9.03 -11.72
CA ASP A 8 -18.61 10.07 -12.12
C ASP A 8 -18.24 10.93 -10.90
N PHE A 9 -16.94 10.90 -10.55
CA PHE A 9 -16.38 11.68 -9.46
C PHE A 9 -15.51 12.81 -10.02
N ASP A 10 -15.65 14.00 -9.46
CA ASP A 10 -14.63 15.05 -9.58
C ASP A 10 -13.49 14.76 -8.60
N ILE A 11 -12.37 14.26 -9.12
CA ILE A 11 -11.23 13.87 -8.32
C ILE A 11 -10.28 15.04 -8.18
N GLN A 12 -10.13 15.54 -6.96
CA GLN A 12 -9.28 16.67 -6.63
C GLN A 12 -8.14 16.28 -5.67
N HIS A 13 -7.02 17.00 -5.77
CA HIS A 13 -5.91 16.82 -4.86
C HIS A 13 -6.19 17.46 -3.50
N ILE A 14 -5.94 16.71 -2.43
CA ILE A 14 -5.97 17.20 -1.06
C ILE A 14 -4.60 17.06 -0.41
N ARG A 15 -4.12 18.13 0.24
CA ARG A 15 -2.85 18.15 0.97
C ARG A 15 -3.04 18.56 2.43
N GLY A 16 -2.10 18.17 3.26
CA GLY A 16 -2.07 18.41 4.71
C GLY A 16 -1.98 17.11 5.49
N ASN A 17 -1.83 17.22 6.80
CA ASN A 17 -1.90 16.09 7.73
C ASN A 17 -3.33 15.53 7.80
N ILE A 18 -3.52 14.39 8.43
CA ILE A 18 -4.82 13.70 8.51
C ILE A 18 -5.89 14.60 9.11
N ASP A 19 -5.61 15.23 10.24
CA ASP A 19 -6.48 16.19 10.92
C ASP A 19 -6.88 17.37 10.03
N THR A 20 -5.92 17.97 9.34
CA THR A 20 -6.17 19.05 8.38
C THR A 20 -7.07 18.61 7.22
N ARG A 21 -6.90 17.38 6.72
CA ARG A 21 -7.73 16.84 5.63
C ARG A 21 -9.15 16.57 6.13
N ILE A 22 -9.31 16.04 7.34
CA ILE A 22 -10.62 15.84 7.96
C ILE A 22 -11.32 17.17 8.16
N GLN A 23 -10.61 18.18 8.68
CA GLN A 23 -11.18 19.53 8.85
C GLN A 23 -11.68 20.12 7.52
N LYS A 24 -10.95 19.92 6.42
CA LYS A 24 -11.40 20.37 5.09
C LYS A 24 -12.68 19.66 4.64
N LEU A 25 -12.83 18.36 4.93
CA LEU A 25 -14.07 17.63 4.70
C LEU A 25 -15.22 18.18 5.53
N GLU A 26 -15.02 18.40 6.84
CA GLU A 26 -16.02 18.95 7.75
C GLU A 26 -16.44 20.39 7.37
N GLN A 27 -15.55 21.16 6.73
CA GLN A 27 -15.83 22.47 6.16
C GLN A 27 -16.59 22.41 4.81
N GLY A 28 -16.94 21.22 4.32
CA GLY A 28 -17.66 21.06 3.06
C GLY A 28 -16.83 21.37 1.82
N LYS A 29 -15.49 21.38 1.90
CA LYS A 29 -14.62 21.60 0.74
C LYS A 29 -14.50 20.36 -0.15
N TYR A 30 -14.86 19.20 0.38
CA TYR A 30 -14.89 17.90 -0.30
C TYR A 30 -16.09 17.12 0.21
N ASP A 31 -16.72 16.33 -0.64
CA ASP A 31 -17.82 15.44 -0.25
C ASP A 31 -17.33 14.16 0.38
N ALA A 32 -16.11 13.72 0.01
CA ALA A 32 -15.44 12.55 0.56
C ALA A 32 -13.92 12.70 0.45
N ILE A 33 -13.18 12.01 1.32
CA ILE A 33 -11.72 11.90 1.24
C ILE A 33 -11.31 10.44 1.44
N ILE A 34 -10.19 10.05 0.83
CA ILE A 34 -9.61 8.71 1.01
C ILE A 34 -8.35 8.83 1.85
N LEU A 35 -8.31 8.05 2.92
CA LEU A 35 -7.19 8.00 3.86
C LEU A 35 -6.82 6.55 4.16
N ALA A 36 -5.58 6.34 4.62
CA ALA A 36 -5.17 5.05 5.15
C ALA A 36 -5.82 4.79 6.53
N VAL A 37 -6.45 3.63 6.69
CA VAL A 37 -7.07 3.22 7.95
C VAL A 37 -6.08 3.25 9.11
N ALA A 38 -4.87 2.70 8.91
CA ALA A 38 -3.82 2.68 9.93
C ALA A 38 -3.47 4.07 10.47
N GLY A 39 -3.50 5.11 9.62
CA GLY A 39 -3.26 6.47 10.06
C GLY A 39 -4.38 7.04 10.95
N LEU A 40 -5.63 6.69 10.65
CA LEU A 40 -6.79 7.07 11.47
C LEU A 40 -6.79 6.33 12.82
N GLU A 41 -6.47 5.04 12.80
CA GLU A 41 -6.36 4.21 14.01
C GLU A 41 -5.26 4.73 14.96
N ALA A 42 -4.09 5.05 14.43
CA ALA A 42 -2.98 5.59 15.20
C ALA A 42 -3.31 6.93 15.89
N LEU A 43 -4.26 7.68 15.34
CA LEU A 43 -4.73 8.95 15.90
C LEU A 43 -6.03 8.83 16.73
N GLY A 44 -6.57 7.62 16.93
CA GLY A 44 -7.84 7.42 17.65
C GLY A 44 -9.07 7.94 16.89
N LEU A 45 -8.98 8.05 15.56
CA LEU A 45 -10.00 8.65 14.70
C LEU A 45 -10.85 7.60 13.95
N GLN A 46 -10.91 6.35 14.45
CA GLN A 46 -11.68 5.26 13.81
C GLN A 46 -13.16 5.61 13.64
N HIS A 47 -13.72 6.39 14.57
CA HIS A 47 -15.12 6.85 14.51
C HIS A 47 -15.43 7.78 13.32
N LYS A 48 -14.41 8.29 12.62
CA LYS A 48 -14.55 9.10 11.40
C LYS A 48 -14.60 8.23 10.13
N ILE A 49 -14.32 6.94 10.24
CA ILE A 49 -14.34 6.03 9.09
C ILE A 49 -15.78 5.71 8.72
N THR A 50 -16.21 6.16 7.54
CA THR A 50 -17.54 5.83 7.00
C THR A 50 -17.55 4.47 6.32
N LYS A 51 -16.46 4.14 5.58
CA LYS A 51 -16.36 2.88 4.84
C LYS A 51 -14.90 2.49 4.63
N ILE A 52 -14.60 1.21 4.84
CA ILE A 52 -13.33 0.60 4.44
C ILE A 52 -13.53 -0.08 3.09
N PHE A 53 -12.66 0.22 2.12
CA PHE A 53 -12.67 -0.45 0.83
C PHE A 53 -12.06 -1.83 0.95
N PRO A 54 -12.74 -2.89 0.51
CA PRO A 54 -12.15 -4.21 0.41
C PRO A 54 -11.15 -4.27 -0.76
N PHE A 55 -10.21 -5.20 -0.69
CA PHE A 55 -9.11 -5.29 -1.65
C PHE A 55 -9.53 -5.70 -3.08
N ASP A 56 -10.72 -6.27 -3.24
CA ASP A 56 -11.31 -6.54 -4.56
C ASP A 56 -11.81 -5.25 -5.24
N LYS A 57 -12.06 -4.19 -4.49
CA LYS A 57 -12.49 -2.88 -5.00
C LYS A 57 -11.34 -1.90 -5.16
N MET A 58 -10.40 -1.91 -4.24
CA MET A 58 -9.25 -1.00 -4.30
C MET A 58 -8.05 -1.61 -3.60
N LEU A 59 -6.99 -1.89 -4.36
CA LEU A 59 -5.71 -2.24 -3.78
C LEU A 59 -5.00 -0.97 -3.26
N PRO A 60 -4.39 -1.03 -2.06
CA PRO A 60 -3.62 0.08 -1.52
C PRO A 60 -2.33 0.32 -2.32
N CYS A 61 -1.70 1.47 -2.11
CA CYS A 61 -0.35 1.69 -2.63
C CYS A 61 0.66 0.77 -1.94
N VAL A 62 1.77 0.51 -2.64
CA VAL A 62 2.87 -0.34 -2.17
C VAL A 62 3.34 0.06 -0.78
N GLY A 63 3.43 -0.91 0.12
CA GLY A 63 3.88 -0.72 1.50
C GLY A 63 2.90 0.02 2.40
N GLN A 64 1.64 0.16 2.01
CA GLN A 64 0.62 0.84 2.83
C GLN A 64 0.43 0.16 4.18
N GLY A 65 0.46 0.95 5.26
CA GLY A 65 0.29 0.45 6.64
C GLY A 65 1.56 -0.15 7.27
N VAL A 66 2.68 -0.18 6.55
CA VAL A 66 3.96 -0.67 7.07
C VAL A 66 4.73 0.46 7.76
N ILE A 67 5.18 0.19 8.99
CA ILE A 67 6.05 1.10 9.74
C ILE A 67 7.50 0.69 9.50
N ALA A 68 8.31 1.62 9.00
CA ALA A 68 9.74 1.42 8.80
C ALA A 68 10.56 2.11 9.88
N VAL A 69 11.52 1.38 10.44
CA VAL A 69 12.50 1.94 11.39
C VAL A 69 13.83 2.13 10.68
N GLN A 70 14.31 3.37 10.64
CA GLN A 70 15.59 3.70 10.02
C GLN A 70 16.65 3.96 11.10
N THR A 71 17.82 3.36 10.92
CA THR A 71 18.99 3.55 11.80
C THR A 71 20.23 3.88 10.97
N ARG A 72 21.25 4.47 11.62
CA ARG A 72 22.56 4.64 10.99
C ARG A 72 23.21 3.26 10.78
N LYS A 73 23.69 3.01 9.56
CA LYS A 73 24.37 1.75 9.21
C LYS A 73 25.57 1.50 10.17
N GLY A 74 25.65 0.30 10.72
CA GLY A 74 26.73 -0.12 11.65
C GLY A 74 26.62 0.44 13.06
N SER A 75 25.53 1.10 13.44
CA SER A 75 25.30 1.53 14.82
C SER A 75 24.76 0.39 15.71
N SER A 76 24.99 0.48 17.03
CA SER A 76 24.36 -0.44 17.99
C SER A 76 22.83 -0.44 17.93
N HIS A 77 22.22 0.69 17.55
CA HIS A 77 20.77 0.81 17.35
C HIS A 77 20.26 -0.06 16.19
N SER A 78 21.11 -0.39 15.21
CA SER A 78 20.74 -1.30 14.11
C SER A 78 20.42 -2.70 14.62
N GLU A 79 21.16 -3.19 15.62
CA GLU A 79 20.90 -4.51 16.19
C GLU A 79 19.59 -4.51 17.00
N VAL A 80 19.33 -3.45 17.76
CA VAL A 80 18.05 -3.31 18.49
C VAL A 80 16.86 -3.23 17.51
N ALA A 81 17.00 -2.50 16.41
CA ALA A 81 15.96 -2.42 15.39
C ALA A 81 15.65 -3.77 14.74
N LYS A 82 16.67 -4.61 14.49
CA LYS A 82 16.50 -5.96 13.95
C LYS A 82 15.68 -6.88 14.85
N LEU A 83 15.78 -6.74 16.17
CA LEU A 83 15.02 -7.54 17.13
C LEU A 83 13.51 -7.29 17.04
N ASN A 84 13.11 -6.12 16.56
CA ASN A 84 11.72 -5.74 16.39
C ASN A 84 11.21 -5.96 14.94
N ASN A 85 12.02 -6.59 14.08
CA ASN A 85 11.63 -6.84 12.71
C ASN A 85 10.58 -7.95 12.64
N HIS A 86 9.44 -7.64 12.04
CA HIS A 86 8.40 -8.62 11.74
C HIS A 86 8.66 -9.20 10.36
N TRP A 87 9.27 -10.39 10.30
CA TRP A 87 9.75 -11.00 9.06
C TRP A 87 8.66 -11.21 8.02
N ASN A 88 7.46 -11.58 8.41
CA ASN A 88 6.33 -11.75 7.49
C ASN A 88 6.00 -10.43 6.78
N THR A 89 5.90 -9.33 7.52
CA THR A 89 5.71 -7.99 6.94
C THR A 89 6.89 -7.58 6.06
N TYR A 90 8.12 -7.92 6.48
CA TYR A 90 9.31 -7.64 5.68
C TYR A 90 9.25 -8.33 4.31
N TYR A 91 8.97 -9.62 4.26
CA TYR A 91 8.88 -10.35 2.98
C TYR A 91 7.74 -9.82 2.11
N SER A 92 6.59 -9.54 2.71
CA SER A 92 5.44 -8.96 2.01
C SER A 92 5.79 -7.63 1.35
N VAL A 93 6.28 -6.67 2.12
CA VAL A 93 6.60 -5.35 1.58
C VAL A 93 7.76 -5.39 0.59
N MET A 94 8.72 -6.30 0.77
CA MET A 94 9.84 -6.44 -0.16
C MET A 94 9.41 -7.06 -1.50
N ALA A 95 8.41 -7.96 -1.53
CA ALA A 95 7.80 -8.44 -2.77
C ALA A 95 7.10 -7.30 -3.53
N GLU A 96 6.29 -6.52 -2.84
CA GLU A 96 5.62 -5.36 -3.41
C GLU A 96 6.62 -4.31 -3.94
N ARG A 97 7.70 -4.05 -3.22
CA ARG A 97 8.76 -3.13 -3.65
C ARG A 97 9.55 -3.64 -4.85
N ALA A 98 9.82 -4.94 -4.92
CA ALA A 98 10.45 -5.55 -6.09
C ALA A 98 9.58 -5.39 -7.34
N MET A 99 8.27 -5.57 -7.21
CA MET A 99 7.31 -5.31 -8.27
C MET A 99 7.32 -3.84 -8.70
N LEU A 100 7.27 -2.91 -7.74
CA LEU A 100 7.32 -1.47 -8.05
C LEU A 100 8.61 -1.06 -8.75
N GLN A 101 9.74 -1.62 -8.32
CA GLN A 101 11.05 -1.39 -8.94
C GLN A 101 11.12 -1.95 -10.36
N GLU A 102 10.54 -3.13 -10.61
CA GLU A 102 10.51 -3.73 -11.95
C GLU A 102 9.77 -2.87 -12.97
N ILE A 103 8.73 -2.14 -12.54
CA ILE A 103 8.00 -1.20 -13.42
C ILE A 103 8.58 0.21 -13.43
N ASP A 104 9.78 0.42 -12.90
CA ASP A 104 10.41 1.74 -12.73
C ASP A 104 9.51 2.74 -11.99
N GLY A 105 8.69 2.24 -11.06
CA GLY A 105 7.71 3.02 -10.33
C GLY A 105 8.26 3.69 -9.08
N ASP A 106 7.57 4.73 -8.66
CA ASP A 106 7.83 5.50 -7.43
C ASP A 106 6.54 5.68 -6.60
N CYS A 107 6.59 6.53 -5.56
CA CYS A 107 5.43 6.80 -4.70
C CYS A 107 4.29 7.56 -5.39
N HIS A 108 4.46 8.04 -6.62
CA HIS A 108 3.45 8.71 -7.42
C HIS A 108 2.88 7.80 -8.52
N THR A 109 3.47 6.63 -8.70
CA THR A 109 3.02 5.66 -9.70
C THR A 109 1.66 5.11 -9.31
N ALA A 110 0.70 5.15 -10.24
CA ALA A 110 -0.67 4.70 -10.02
C ALA A 110 -0.77 3.16 -10.02
N VAL A 111 -0.15 2.54 -9.03
CA VAL A 111 -0.12 1.07 -8.83
C VAL A 111 -0.62 0.73 -7.44
N GLY A 112 -1.48 -0.26 -7.36
CA GLY A 112 -1.90 -0.88 -6.11
C GLY A 112 -1.32 -2.29 -5.98
N ALA A 113 -0.99 -2.68 -4.76
CA ALA A 113 -0.51 -4.02 -4.47
C ALA A 113 -0.92 -4.47 -3.06
N ILE A 114 -1.06 -5.77 -2.91
CA ILE A 114 -1.17 -6.42 -1.62
C ILE A 114 -0.49 -7.79 -1.68
N SER A 115 0.29 -8.09 -0.66
CA SER A 115 0.86 -9.40 -0.45
C SER A 115 0.28 -10.07 0.79
N THR A 116 -0.03 -11.35 0.65
CA THR A 116 -0.56 -12.19 1.73
C THR A 116 0.27 -13.46 1.88
N LEU A 117 0.46 -13.89 3.12
CA LEU A 117 1.17 -15.14 3.39
C LEU A 117 0.18 -16.27 3.63
N VAL A 118 0.45 -17.42 3.03
CA VAL A 118 -0.32 -18.65 3.20
C VAL A 118 0.65 -19.80 3.42
N GLY A 119 0.82 -20.22 4.67
CA GLY A 119 1.86 -21.20 5.03
C GLY A 119 3.26 -20.66 4.69
N ASP A 120 4.04 -21.46 3.95
CA ASP A 120 5.39 -21.12 3.51
C ASP A 120 5.42 -20.38 2.16
N CYS A 121 4.26 -19.93 1.68
CA CYS A 121 4.12 -19.23 0.41
C CYS A 121 3.72 -17.78 0.63
N ILE A 122 4.06 -16.96 -0.35
CA ILE A 122 3.65 -15.58 -0.48
C ILE A 122 2.86 -15.41 -1.77
N ASN A 123 1.68 -14.83 -1.67
CA ASN A 123 0.86 -14.41 -2.81
C ASN A 123 0.99 -12.90 -2.97
N LEU A 124 1.20 -12.42 -4.18
CA LEU A 124 1.23 -11.00 -4.54
C LEU A 124 0.19 -10.72 -5.62
N LYS A 125 -0.76 -9.86 -5.30
CA LYS A 125 -1.75 -9.32 -6.21
C LYS A 125 -1.48 -7.85 -6.46
N ALA A 126 -1.48 -7.42 -7.72
CA ALA A 126 -1.22 -6.03 -8.05
C ALA A 126 -2.04 -5.55 -9.27
N ILE A 127 -2.20 -4.23 -9.37
CA ILE A 127 -2.88 -3.55 -10.46
C ILE A 127 -2.11 -2.30 -10.86
N ASN A 128 -1.94 -2.10 -12.16
CA ASN A 128 -1.53 -0.82 -12.73
C ASN A 128 -2.79 -0.04 -13.13
N TYR A 129 -3.13 0.99 -12.37
CA TYR A 129 -4.36 1.78 -12.59
C TYR A 129 -4.33 2.63 -13.86
N ASN A 130 -3.15 2.89 -14.44
CA ASN A 130 -3.04 3.62 -15.71
C ASN A 130 -3.40 2.74 -16.91
N THR A 131 -2.99 1.47 -16.89
CA THR A 131 -3.23 0.52 -17.99
C THR A 131 -4.44 -0.38 -17.74
N GLY A 132 -4.89 -0.51 -16.49
CA GLY A 132 -5.91 -1.47 -16.07
C GLY A 132 -5.39 -2.91 -15.97
N LYS A 133 -4.11 -3.18 -16.25
CA LYS A 133 -3.52 -4.52 -16.12
C LYS A 133 -3.50 -4.95 -14.67
N GLN A 134 -3.94 -6.19 -14.43
CA GLN A 134 -3.90 -6.84 -13.12
C GLN A 134 -3.17 -8.17 -13.24
N PHE A 135 -2.40 -8.51 -12.24
CA PHE A 135 -1.75 -9.81 -12.18
C PHE A 135 -1.63 -10.27 -10.73
N GLU A 136 -1.70 -11.59 -10.55
CA GLU A 136 -1.58 -12.24 -9.26
C GLU A 136 -0.77 -13.52 -9.43
N SER A 137 0.22 -13.71 -8.56
CA SER A 137 1.07 -14.90 -8.57
C SER A 137 1.45 -15.29 -7.14
N THR A 138 1.91 -16.54 -6.98
CA THR A 138 2.32 -17.11 -5.71
C THR A 138 3.65 -17.82 -5.85
N SER A 139 4.55 -17.61 -4.89
CA SER A 139 5.83 -18.31 -4.80
C SER A 139 6.13 -18.77 -3.37
N LYS A 140 7.25 -19.47 -3.17
CA LYS A 140 7.79 -19.70 -1.84
C LYS A 140 8.21 -18.39 -1.20
N LEU A 141 8.08 -18.30 0.12
CA LEU A 141 8.34 -17.08 0.89
C LEU A 141 9.72 -16.47 0.60
N LEU A 142 10.76 -17.28 0.49
CA LEU A 142 12.12 -16.80 0.23
C LEU A 142 12.37 -16.32 -1.20
N GLU A 143 11.44 -16.59 -2.11
CA GLU A 143 11.48 -16.16 -3.52
C GLU A 143 10.74 -14.82 -3.74
N TYR A 144 10.42 -14.11 -2.68
CA TYR A 144 9.62 -12.88 -2.70
C TYR A 144 10.08 -11.83 -3.72
N LYS A 145 11.40 -11.72 -3.97
CA LYS A 145 11.92 -10.79 -4.98
C LYS A 145 11.59 -11.22 -6.38
N LEU A 146 11.80 -12.51 -6.69
CA LEU A 146 11.48 -13.08 -8.01
C LEU A 146 9.99 -12.95 -8.29
N LEU A 147 9.15 -13.20 -7.28
CA LEU A 147 7.71 -12.99 -7.38
C LEU A 147 7.37 -11.53 -7.72
N GLY A 148 7.99 -10.57 -7.05
CA GLY A 148 7.78 -9.15 -7.33
C GLY A 148 8.20 -8.78 -8.75
N GLU A 149 9.36 -9.23 -9.20
CA GLU A 149 9.85 -9.00 -10.57
C GLU A 149 8.92 -9.63 -11.61
N GLU A 150 8.45 -10.87 -11.39
CA GLU A 150 7.48 -11.54 -12.25
C GLU A 150 6.20 -10.72 -12.39
N VAL A 151 5.58 -10.36 -11.27
CA VAL A 151 4.34 -9.57 -11.25
C VAL A 151 4.57 -8.21 -11.93
N GLY A 152 5.69 -7.55 -11.66
CA GLY A 152 6.04 -6.28 -12.29
C GLY A 152 6.14 -6.36 -13.81
N LYS A 153 6.76 -7.40 -14.36
CA LYS A 153 6.83 -7.64 -15.81
C LYS A 153 5.45 -7.74 -16.47
N GLN A 154 4.49 -8.35 -15.80
CA GLN A 154 3.12 -8.49 -16.31
C GLN A 154 2.32 -7.19 -16.28
N LEU A 155 2.72 -6.23 -15.43
CA LEU A 155 2.05 -4.93 -15.26
C LEU A 155 2.59 -3.83 -16.19
N LYS A 156 3.75 -4.05 -16.82
CA LYS A 156 4.31 -3.17 -17.87
C LYS A 156 3.44 -3.22 -19.14
#